data_407f494bc013f7f70e44f2ca6c68fa87
#
_entry.id   407f494bc013f7f70e44f2ca6c68fa87
#
_cell.length_a   1.000
_cell.length_b   1.000
_cell.length_c   1.000
_cell.angle_alpha   90.00
_cell.angle_beta   90.00
_cell.angle_gamma   90.00
#
_symmetry.space_group_name_H-M   'P 1'
#
loop_
_entity.id
_entity.type
_entity.pdbx_description
1 polymer ?
#
loop_
_entity_poly.entity_id
_entity_poly.type
_entity_poly.pdbx_seq_one_letter_code
_entity_poly.pdbx_strand_id
1 'polypeptide(L)'
;MDRITLKNQLGVYRTPYEEEAAFIEDFIDLTQDPLAFKRERLDGHFTASSWIVNKKRTHTLLTLHRKLGRWLQLGGHADGNENLLEVALKEAEEESGLTSLKLVEESIFDIDKHIIPQRPHVPEHFHFDVRYLIEADINEPLKISNESISLAWIAFDSVVDMIGYNPSILRMLDKTSKSEILL
;
A
#
# COMPACT_ATOMS: atom_id res chain seq x y z
N MET A 1 16.10 -2.36 -1.14
CA MET A 1 15.98 -1.70 0.18
C MET A 1 16.11 -2.78 1.24
N ASP A 2 16.67 -2.49 2.40
CA ASP A 2 16.76 -3.41 3.53
C ASP A 2 16.12 -2.78 4.78
N ARG A 3 16.07 -3.51 5.88
CA ARG A 3 15.55 -3.07 7.19
C ARG A 3 16.17 -1.76 7.67
N ILE A 4 17.48 -1.56 7.45
CA ILE A 4 18.21 -0.36 7.87
C ILE A 4 17.73 0.85 7.07
N THR A 5 17.61 0.68 5.76
CA THR A 5 17.09 1.71 4.86
C THR A 5 15.64 2.07 5.20
N LEU A 6 14.78 1.08 5.45
CA LEU A 6 13.40 1.30 5.90
C LEU A 6 13.36 2.14 7.18
N LYS A 7 14.15 1.75 8.21
CA LYS A 7 14.24 2.48 9.47
C LYS A 7 14.70 3.92 9.27
N ASN A 8 15.69 4.16 8.41
CA ASN A 8 16.18 5.49 8.10
C ASN A 8 15.12 6.35 7.40
N GLN A 9 14.39 5.78 6.43
CA GLN A 9 13.29 6.48 5.77
C GLN A 9 12.19 6.86 6.76
N LEU A 10 11.76 5.93 7.63
CA LEU A 10 10.78 6.20 8.68
C LEU A 10 11.25 7.32 9.64
N GLY A 11 12.54 7.33 10.00
CA GLY A 11 13.11 8.35 10.88
C GLY A 11 13.07 9.78 10.30
N VAL A 12 13.12 9.91 8.98
CA VAL A 12 13.02 11.20 8.28
C VAL A 12 11.65 11.46 7.68
N TYR A 13 10.73 10.49 7.75
CA TYR A 13 9.39 10.60 7.22
C TYR A 13 8.63 11.73 7.92
N ARG A 14 7.98 12.59 7.13
CA ARG A 14 7.19 13.72 7.62
C ARG A 14 5.85 13.76 6.91
N THR A 15 4.80 13.95 7.67
CA THR A 15 3.44 13.97 7.15
C THR A 15 2.62 15.04 7.88
N PRO A 16 1.71 15.74 7.19
CA PRO A 16 0.76 16.64 7.81
C PRO A 16 -0.48 15.91 8.39
N TYR A 17 -0.61 14.61 8.19
CA TYR A 17 -1.76 13.82 8.64
C TYR A 17 -1.48 13.24 10.04
N GLU A 18 -2.25 13.68 11.04
CA GLU A 18 -2.06 13.30 12.45
C GLU A 18 -2.13 11.78 12.66
N GLU A 19 -3.07 11.11 11.99
CA GLU A 19 -3.22 9.65 12.07
C GLU A 19 -1.94 8.94 11.62
N GLU A 20 -1.41 9.33 10.49
CA GLU A 20 -0.19 8.76 9.93
C GLU A 20 1.05 9.09 10.81
N ALA A 21 1.13 10.33 11.30
CA ALA A 21 2.21 10.76 12.21
C ALA A 21 2.24 9.92 13.49
N ALA A 22 1.07 9.54 14.01
CA ALA A 22 0.95 8.70 15.19
C ALA A 22 1.50 7.28 15.01
N PHE A 23 1.61 6.79 13.77
CA PHE A 23 2.12 5.44 13.48
C PHE A 23 3.64 5.36 13.38
N ILE A 24 4.35 6.47 13.17
CA ILE A 24 5.78 6.47 12.82
C ILE A 24 6.63 5.74 13.87
N GLU A 25 6.41 6.01 15.16
CA GLU A 25 7.17 5.37 16.24
C GLU A 25 6.92 3.85 16.26
N ASP A 26 5.68 3.40 16.13
CA ASP A 26 5.32 1.99 16.09
C ASP A 26 6.01 1.26 14.91
N PHE A 27 6.09 1.91 13.75
CA PHE A 27 6.79 1.35 12.58
C PHE A 27 8.29 1.27 12.81
N ILE A 28 8.91 2.29 13.41
CA ILE A 28 10.34 2.29 13.74
C ILE A 28 10.63 1.17 14.75
N ASP A 29 9.83 1.05 15.79
CA ASP A 29 10.01 0.02 16.82
C ASP A 29 9.87 -1.39 16.22
N LEU A 30 8.88 -1.59 15.35
CA LEU A 30 8.69 -2.87 14.67
C LEU A 30 9.93 -3.27 13.85
N THR A 31 10.67 -2.32 13.25
CA THR A 31 11.90 -2.65 12.51
C THR A 31 12.96 -3.34 13.37
N GLN A 32 12.87 -3.27 14.69
CA GLN A 32 13.85 -3.88 15.60
C GLN A 32 13.58 -5.38 15.85
N ASP A 33 12.35 -5.83 15.58
CA ASP A 33 11.95 -7.23 15.78
C ASP A 33 12.46 -8.11 14.62
N PRO A 34 13.18 -9.21 14.88
CA PRO A 34 13.65 -10.13 13.82
C PRO A 34 12.50 -10.76 13.00
N LEU A 35 11.31 -10.85 13.56
CA LEU A 35 10.13 -11.43 12.92
C LEU A 35 9.23 -10.39 12.24
N ALA A 36 9.62 -9.10 12.25
CA ALA A 36 8.80 -8.00 11.74
C ALA A 36 8.24 -8.21 10.31
N PHE A 37 8.99 -8.90 9.46
CA PHE A 37 8.62 -9.15 8.05
C PHE A 37 7.98 -10.52 7.83
N LYS A 38 7.61 -11.23 8.91
CA LYS A 38 7.08 -12.59 8.82
C LYS A 38 5.68 -12.69 9.43
N ARG A 39 4.79 -13.44 8.78
CA ARG A 39 3.41 -13.71 9.26
C ARG A 39 3.36 -14.44 10.58
N GLU A 40 4.43 -15.13 10.97
CA GLU A 40 4.55 -15.82 12.26
C GLU A 40 4.58 -14.88 13.46
N ARG A 41 4.84 -13.59 13.24
CA ARG A 41 4.68 -12.55 14.27
C ARG A 41 3.19 -12.24 14.44
N LEU A 42 2.58 -12.87 15.44
CA LEU A 42 1.13 -12.90 15.62
C LEU A 42 0.51 -11.55 16.09
N ASP A 43 1.31 -10.64 16.68
CA ASP A 43 0.81 -9.31 17.09
C ASP A 43 0.67 -8.34 15.92
N GLY A 44 1.41 -8.60 14.84
CA GLY A 44 1.41 -7.80 13.61
C GLY A 44 2.77 -7.84 12.92
N HIS A 45 2.78 -7.52 11.65
CA HIS A 45 3.95 -7.60 10.78
C HIS A 45 3.85 -6.62 9.61
N PHE A 46 4.97 -6.38 8.94
CA PHE A 46 4.99 -5.53 7.76
C PHE A 46 4.27 -6.15 6.57
N THR A 47 3.53 -5.29 5.90
CA THR A 47 3.00 -5.47 4.54
C THR A 47 3.49 -4.35 3.65
N ALA A 48 3.36 -4.52 2.35
CA ALA A 48 3.70 -3.49 1.39
C ALA A 48 2.64 -3.37 0.31
N SER A 49 2.28 -2.13 -0.03
CA SER A 49 1.24 -1.83 -1.01
C SER A 49 1.69 -0.79 -2.03
N SER A 50 1.04 -0.83 -3.18
CA SER A 50 1.27 0.05 -4.30
C SER A 50 0.06 0.97 -4.51
N TRP A 51 0.27 2.27 -4.35
CA TRP A 51 -0.67 3.26 -4.83
C TRP A 51 -0.40 3.53 -6.30
N ILE A 52 -1.14 2.86 -7.18
CA ILE A 52 -0.90 2.89 -8.62
C ILE A 52 -1.76 3.96 -9.26
N VAL A 53 -1.12 4.90 -9.95
CA VAL A 53 -1.78 6.01 -10.65
C VAL A 53 -1.42 6.03 -12.12
N ASN A 54 -2.28 6.59 -12.95
CA ASN A 54 -1.93 6.85 -14.35
C ASN A 54 -0.99 8.07 -14.44
N LYS A 55 -0.27 8.20 -15.56
CA LYS A 55 0.68 9.30 -15.80
C LYS A 55 0.10 10.70 -15.59
N LYS A 56 -1.19 10.90 -15.87
CA LYS A 56 -1.89 12.17 -15.68
C LYS A 56 -2.39 12.36 -14.24
N ARG A 57 -2.19 11.39 -13.36
CA ARG A 57 -2.67 11.39 -11.96
C ARG A 57 -4.15 11.74 -11.82
N THR A 58 -4.97 11.24 -12.74
CA THR A 58 -6.42 11.41 -12.75
C THR A 58 -7.17 10.15 -12.33
N HIS A 59 -6.49 9.00 -12.34
CA HIS A 59 -7.05 7.69 -12.01
C HIS A 59 -6.11 6.91 -11.11
N THR A 60 -6.68 6.10 -10.25
CA THR A 60 -5.96 5.08 -9.47
C THR A 60 -6.47 3.69 -9.81
N LEU A 61 -5.58 2.69 -9.76
CA LEU A 61 -5.95 1.29 -9.91
C LEU A 61 -6.28 0.69 -8.56
N LEU A 62 -7.51 0.17 -8.43
CA LEU A 62 -7.95 -0.54 -7.23
C LEU A 62 -8.42 -1.95 -7.55
N THR A 63 -8.32 -2.84 -6.59
CA THR A 63 -8.86 -4.20 -6.61
C THR A 63 -10.09 -4.33 -5.73
N LEU A 64 -11.14 -5.00 -6.23
CA LEU A 64 -12.23 -5.51 -5.38
C LEU A 64 -11.76 -6.85 -4.78
N HIS A 65 -11.21 -6.77 -3.57
CA HIS A 65 -10.57 -7.90 -2.90
C HIS A 65 -11.58 -8.99 -2.55
N ARG A 66 -11.35 -10.23 -3.05
CA ARG A 66 -12.32 -11.35 -2.96
C ARG A 66 -12.75 -11.70 -1.54
N LYS A 67 -11.82 -11.75 -0.59
CA LYS A 67 -12.12 -12.15 0.80
C LYS A 67 -12.74 -11.03 1.62
N LEU A 68 -12.43 -9.76 1.28
CA LEU A 68 -12.88 -8.60 2.06
C LEU A 68 -14.13 -7.94 1.46
N GLY A 69 -14.43 -8.16 0.18
CA GLY A 69 -15.54 -7.54 -0.51
C GLY A 69 -15.43 -6.01 -0.59
N ARG A 70 -14.20 -5.47 -0.57
CA ARG A 70 -13.92 -4.03 -0.55
C ARG A 70 -12.92 -3.68 -1.63
N TRP A 71 -13.03 -2.45 -2.14
CA TRP A 71 -12.03 -1.87 -3.02
C TRP A 71 -10.83 -1.38 -2.21
N LEU A 72 -9.64 -1.81 -2.58
CA LEU A 72 -8.37 -1.52 -1.91
C LEU A 72 -7.26 -1.30 -2.94
N GLN A 73 -6.16 -0.71 -2.51
CA GLN A 73 -4.91 -0.72 -3.25
C GLN A 73 -4.36 -2.15 -3.36
N LEU A 74 -3.49 -2.40 -4.33
CA LEU A 74 -2.80 -3.67 -4.51
C LEU A 74 -1.65 -3.80 -3.52
N GLY A 75 -1.39 -5.01 -3.03
CA GLY A 75 -0.30 -5.25 -2.08
C GLY A 75 -0.45 -6.53 -1.28
N GLY A 76 0.60 -6.88 -0.55
CA GLY A 76 0.66 -8.14 0.17
C GLY A 76 1.64 -8.18 1.32
N HIS A 77 1.88 -9.38 1.82
CA HIS A 77 2.77 -9.61 2.94
C HIS A 77 4.24 -9.60 2.53
N ALA A 78 5.08 -9.15 3.43
CA ALA A 78 6.53 -9.17 3.22
C ALA A 78 7.12 -10.59 3.11
N ASP A 79 6.54 -11.56 3.83
CA ASP A 79 6.92 -12.98 3.84
C ASP A 79 8.43 -13.24 4.01
N GLY A 80 9.06 -12.42 4.85
CA GLY A 80 10.48 -12.46 5.16
C GLY A 80 11.36 -11.58 4.24
N ASN A 81 10.81 -10.98 3.19
CA ASN A 81 11.54 -10.03 2.36
C ASN A 81 11.56 -8.65 3.05
N GLU A 82 12.75 -8.18 3.43
CA GLU A 82 12.93 -6.87 4.06
C GLU A 82 12.86 -5.70 3.05
N ASN A 83 12.90 -6.00 1.74
CA ASN A 83 12.74 -5.00 0.69
C ASN A 83 11.25 -4.78 0.36
N LEU A 84 10.58 -3.95 1.18
CA LEU A 84 9.15 -3.69 1.03
C LEU A 84 8.79 -3.01 -0.30
N LEU A 85 9.69 -2.25 -0.90
CA LEU A 85 9.49 -1.71 -2.25
C LEU A 85 9.41 -2.81 -3.30
N GLU A 86 10.32 -3.81 -3.22
CA GLU A 86 10.28 -4.97 -4.12
C GLU A 86 8.99 -5.79 -3.91
N VAL A 87 8.56 -5.96 -2.65
CA VAL A 87 7.28 -6.61 -2.33
C VAL A 87 6.13 -5.87 -2.98
N ALA A 88 6.02 -4.56 -2.82
CA ALA A 88 4.95 -3.75 -3.38
C ALA A 88 4.90 -3.83 -4.92
N LEU A 89 6.05 -3.76 -5.60
CA LEU A 89 6.12 -3.88 -7.06
C LEU A 89 5.72 -5.28 -7.54
N LYS A 90 6.23 -6.33 -6.87
CA LYS A 90 5.90 -7.72 -7.19
C LYS A 90 4.40 -7.99 -7.03
N GLU A 91 3.81 -7.59 -5.91
CA GLU A 91 2.37 -7.75 -5.66
C GLU A 91 1.53 -6.98 -6.70
N ALA A 92 1.96 -5.75 -7.05
CA ALA A 92 1.30 -4.96 -8.09
C ALA A 92 1.30 -5.67 -9.45
N GLU A 93 2.43 -6.28 -9.85
CA GLU A 93 2.55 -7.05 -11.09
C GLU A 93 1.69 -8.33 -11.04
N GLU A 94 1.80 -9.11 -9.96
CA GLU A 94 1.07 -10.38 -9.80
C GLU A 94 -0.45 -10.19 -9.76
N GLU A 95 -0.92 -9.13 -9.08
CA GLU A 95 -2.36 -8.87 -8.94
C GLU A 95 -2.98 -8.18 -10.16
N SER A 96 -2.21 -7.37 -10.91
CA SER A 96 -2.76 -6.60 -12.05
C SER A 96 -2.34 -7.13 -13.42
N GLY A 97 -1.21 -7.84 -13.51
CA GLY A 97 -0.58 -8.25 -14.76
C GLY A 97 0.05 -7.10 -15.54
N LEU A 98 0.18 -5.90 -14.93
CA LEU A 98 0.83 -4.74 -15.54
C LEU A 98 2.34 -4.95 -15.59
N THR A 99 2.93 -4.55 -16.72
CA THR A 99 4.40 -4.56 -16.96
C THR A 99 4.97 -3.14 -17.07
N SER A 100 4.11 -2.14 -17.22
CA SER A 100 4.49 -0.73 -17.34
C SER A 100 4.73 -0.03 -16.00
N LEU A 101 4.75 -0.78 -14.89
CA LEU A 101 4.92 -0.25 -13.54
C LEU A 101 6.22 0.53 -13.41
N LYS A 102 6.12 1.79 -12.99
CA LYS A 102 7.27 2.69 -12.76
C LYS A 102 7.17 3.30 -11.38
N LEU A 103 8.18 3.10 -10.59
CA LEU A 103 8.31 3.79 -9.32
C LEU A 103 8.45 5.31 -9.57
N VAL A 104 7.63 6.11 -8.88
CA VAL A 104 7.70 7.57 -8.99
C VAL A 104 8.88 8.09 -8.16
N GLU A 105 9.05 7.57 -6.94
CA GLU A 105 10.16 7.88 -6.05
C GLU A 105 10.45 6.69 -5.13
N GLU A 106 11.70 6.55 -4.70
CA GLU A 106 12.12 5.43 -3.82
C GLU A 106 11.73 5.63 -2.35
N SER A 107 11.22 6.81 -1.99
CA SER A 107 10.78 7.14 -0.64
C SER A 107 9.41 6.53 -0.33
N ILE A 108 9.15 6.37 0.96
CA ILE A 108 7.82 5.98 1.46
C ILE A 108 6.81 7.06 1.07
N PHE A 109 5.76 6.67 0.37
CA PHE A 109 4.67 7.56 -0.01
C PHE A 109 3.63 7.72 1.11
N ASP A 110 3.29 6.60 1.77
CA ASP A 110 2.25 6.55 2.82
C ASP A 110 2.54 5.40 3.78
N ILE A 111 2.08 5.49 5.01
CA ILE A 111 2.06 4.40 5.98
C ILE A 111 0.67 4.24 6.59
N ASP A 112 0.27 3.01 6.90
CA ASP A 112 -1.01 2.73 7.51
C ASP A 112 -0.90 1.56 8.51
N LYS A 113 -1.54 1.70 9.65
CA LYS A 113 -1.62 0.64 10.65
C LYS A 113 -3.06 0.27 10.88
N HIS A 114 -3.44 -0.95 10.49
CA HIS A 114 -4.81 -1.40 10.61
C HIS A 114 -4.92 -2.81 11.17
N ILE A 115 -6.06 -3.08 11.79
CA ILE A 115 -6.37 -4.38 12.38
C ILE A 115 -6.88 -5.33 11.30
N ILE A 116 -6.31 -6.53 11.28
CA ILE A 116 -6.84 -7.68 10.57
C ILE A 116 -7.68 -8.50 11.56
N PRO A 117 -8.98 -8.62 11.36
CA PRO A 117 -9.84 -9.37 12.26
C PRO A 117 -9.45 -10.84 12.38
N GLN A 118 -9.69 -11.43 13.54
CA GLN A 118 -9.47 -12.85 13.78
C GLN A 118 -10.14 -13.70 12.70
N ARG A 119 -9.46 -14.77 12.28
CA ARG A 119 -9.94 -15.81 11.37
C ARG A 119 -9.67 -17.19 11.98
N PRO A 120 -10.29 -18.29 11.48
CA PRO A 120 -9.92 -19.63 11.90
C PRO A 120 -8.40 -19.83 11.77
N HIS A 121 -7.74 -20.17 12.88
CA HIS A 121 -6.30 -20.42 12.97
C HIS A 121 -5.36 -19.18 12.85
N VAL A 122 -5.91 -17.97 12.74
CA VAL A 122 -5.12 -16.72 12.70
C VAL A 122 -5.73 -15.73 13.68
N PRO A 123 -5.04 -15.36 14.77
CA PRO A 123 -5.54 -14.37 15.73
C PRO A 123 -5.69 -12.99 15.07
N GLU A 124 -6.44 -12.13 15.72
CA GLU A 124 -6.45 -10.70 15.39
C GLU A 124 -5.02 -10.15 15.51
N HIS A 125 -4.59 -9.35 14.52
CA HIS A 125 -3.26 -8.78 14.49
C HIS A 125 -3.24 -7.48 13.66
N PHE A 126 -2.13 -6.74 13.74
CA PHE A 126 -1.93 -5.54 12.95
C PHE A 126 -1.18 -5.83 11.65
N HIS A 127 -1.61 -5.20 10.56
CA HIS A 127 -0.76 -4.94 9.41
C HIS A 127 -0.12 -3.55 9.57
N PHE A 128 1.19 -3.49 9.34
CA PHE A 128 1.98 -2.28 9.24
C PHE A 128 2.32 -2.10 7.77
N ASP A 129 1.47 -1.38 7.06
CA ASP A 129 1.49 -1.29 5.61
C ASP A 129 2.34 -0.10 5.15
N VAL A 130 3.43 -0.37 4.45
CA VAL A 130 4.29 0.64 3.82
C VAL A 130 3.90 0.75 2.36
N ARG A 131 3.59 1.97 1.91
CA ARG A 131 2.99 2.22 0.60
C ARG A 131 3.90 3.04 -0.29
N TYR A 132 3.96 2.66 -1.56
CA TYR A 132 4.78 3.32 -2.58
C TYR A 132 3.93 3.87 -3.70
N LEU A 133 4.30 5.05 -4.23
CA LEU A 133 3.64 5.67 -5.38
C LEU A 133 4.21 5.10 -6.67
N ILE A 134 3.35 4.48 -7.46
CA ILE A 134 3.71 3.82 -8.71
C ILE A 134 2.88 4.38 -9.86
N GLU A 135 3.51 4.66 -10.99
CA GLU A 135 2.86 5.06 -12.23
C GLU A 135 2.74 3.86 -13.16
N ALA A 136 1.61 3.74 -13.86
CA ALA A 136 1.41 2.73 -14.90
C ALA A 136 0.60 3.26 -16.10
N ASP A 137 0.66 2.53 -17.22
CA ASP A 137 -0.14 2.87 -18.40
C ASP A 137 -1.58 2.37 -18.23
N ILE A 138 -2.52 3.31 -18.13
CA ILE A 138 -3.96 3.04 -18.01
C ILE A 138 -4.54 2.26 -19.19
N ASN A 139 -3.86 2.24 -20.34
CA ASN A 139 -4.31 1.52 -21.54
C ASN A 139 -3.77 0.07 -21.58
N GLU A 140 -2.84 -0.31 -20.70
CA GLU A 140 -2.34 -1.67 -20.63
C GLU A 140 -3.45 -2.60 -20.10
N PRO A 141 -3.65 -3.78 -20.75
CA PRO A 141 -4.68 -4.73 -20.34
C PRO A 141 -4.45 -5.26 -18.93
N LEU A 142 -5.46 -5.18 -18.09
CA LEU A 142 -5.44 -5.75 -16.74
C LEU A 142 -5.70 -7.26 -16.77
N LYS A 143 -5.02 -8.01 -15.88
CA LYS A 143 -5.26 -9.43 -15.63
C LYS A 143 -5.68 -9.60 -14.17
N ILE A 144 -6.91 -10.06 -13.97
CA ILE A 144 -7.46 -10.27 -12.63
C ILE A 144 -6.83 -11.53 -12.02
N SER A 145 -6.24 -11.39 -10.84
CA SER A 145 -5.69 -12.51 -10.07
C SER A 145 -6.79 -13.30 -9.35
N ASN A 146 -6.44 -14.46 -8.78
CA ASN A 146 -7.38 -15.25 -7.97
C ASN A 146 -7.80 -14.57 -6.66
N GLU A 147 -7.07 -13.56 -6.22
CA GLU A 147 -7.36 -12.80 -4.99
C GLU A 147 -8.40 -11.70 -5.21
N SER A 148 -8.65 -11.35 -6.47
CA SER A 148 -9.54 -10.26 -6.88
C SER A 148 -10.86 -10.77 -7.46
N ILE A 149 -11.94 -10.02 -7.24
CA ILE A 149 -13.21 -10.15 -7.95
C ILE A 149 -13.17 -9.28 -9.21
N SER A 150 -12.59 -8.08 -9.08
CA SER A 150 -12.48 -7.10 -10.15
C SER A 150 -11.24 -6.22 -9.95
N LEU A 151 -10.74 -5.68 -11.02
CA LEU A 151 -9.72 -4.62 -11.06
C LEU A 151 -10.27 -3.48 -11.91
N ALA A 152 -10.10 -2.25 -11.44
CA ALA A 152 -10.56 -1.10 -12.19
C ALA A 152 -9.68 0.14 -11.98
N TRP A 153 -9.43 0.86 -13.07
CA TRP A 153 -8.98 2.23 -13.02
C TRP A 153 -10.16 3.12 -12.64
N ILE A 154 -10.07 3.80 -11.50
CA ILE A 154 -11.13 4.63 -10.94
C ILE A 154 -10.68 6.09 -11.01
N ALA A 155 -11.49 6.94 -11.62
CA ALA A 155 -11.23 8.38 -11.65
C ALA A 155 -11.22 8.94 -10.22
N PHE A 156 -10.34 9.86 -9.91
CA PHE A 156 -10.15 10.40 -8.55
C PHE A 156 -11.43 11.01 -7.97
N ASP A 157 -12.22 11.69 -8.79
CA ASP A 157 -13.52 12.27 -8.41
C ASP A 157 -14.61 11.24 -8.10
N SER A 158 -14.44 10.02 -8.61
CA SER A 158 -15.40 8.92 -8.45
C SER A 158 -15.00 7.90 -7.35
N VAL A 159 -13.80 8.04 -6.75
CA VAL A 159 -13.31 7.08 -5.76
C VAL A 159 -14.24 7.01 -4.55
N VAL A 160 -14.66 8.15 -4.00
CA VAL A 160 -15.52 8.21 -2.81
C VAL A 160 -16.85 7.51 -3.06
N ASP A 161 -17.46 7.74 -4.22
CA ASP A 161 -18.75 7.13 -4.59
C ASP A 161 -18.63 5.61 -4.74
N MET A 162 -17.49 5.12 -5.21
CA MET A 162 -17.25 3.69 -5.42
C MET A 162 -16.88 2.93 -4.15
N ILE A 163 -16.01 3.49 -3.32
CA ILE A 163 -15.45 2.78 -2.16
C ILE A 163 -16.12 3.14 -0.83
N GLY A 164 -16.92 4.21 -0.80
CA GLY A 164 -17.39 4.84 0.43
C GLY A 164 -16.27 5.57 1.18
N TYR A 165 -16.54 5.91 2.44
CA TYR A 165 -15.57 6.60 3.27
C TYR A 165 -14.46 5.65 3.73
N ASN A 166 -13.24 5.86 3.22
CA ASN A 166 -12.01 5.17 3.63
C ASN A 166 -10.91 6.21 3.84
N PRO A 167 -10.61 6.61 5.10
CA PRO A 167 -9.65 7.68 5.39
C PRO A 167 -8.27 7.46 4.79
N SER A 168 -7.79 6.23 4.79
CA SER A 168 -6.48 5.84 4.29
C SER A 168 -6.36 6.03 2.77
N ILE A 169 -7.39 5.64 2.00
CA ILE A 169 -7.42 5.87 0.54
C ILE A 169 -7.59 7.36 0.23
N LEU A 170 -8.44 8.08 0.97
CA LEU A 170 -8.64 9.51 0.79
C LEU A 170 -7.35 10.31 1.07
N ARG A 171 -6.55 9.88 2.06
CA ARG A 171 -5.23 10.44 2.34
C ARG A 171 -4.28 10.28 1.16
N MET A 172 -4.22 9.08 0.56
CA MET A 172 -3.38 8.85 -0.62
C MET A 172 -3.81 9.68 -1.84
N LEU A 173 -5.12 9.84 -2.06
CA LEU A 173 -5.65 10.74 -3.10
C LEU A 173 -5.21 12.18 -2.87
N ASP A 174 -5.37 12.70 -1.65
CA ASP A 174 -5.00 14.07 -1.30
C ASP A 174 -3.48 14.31 -1.46
N LYS A 175 -2.64 13.35 -1.03
CA LYS A 175 -1.18 13.39 -1.27
C LYS A 175 -0.85 13.46 -2.75
N THR A 176 -1.51 12.64 -3.57
CA THR A 176 -1.27 12.59 -5.02
C THR A 176 -1.61 13.92 -5.68
N SER A 177 -2.75 14.53 -5.31
CA SER A 177 -3.19 15.81 -5.85
C SER A 177 -2.27 16.97 -5.47
N LYS A 178 -1.71 16.96 -4.25
CA LYS A 178 -0.78 18.00 -3.76
C LYS A 178 0.62 17.89 -4.39
N SER A 179 1.04 16.69 -4.77
CA SER A 179 2.33 16.48 -5.43
C SER A 179 2.40 17.12 -6.83
N GLU A 180 1.27 17.37 -7.48
CA GLU A 180 1.22 18.07 -8.80
C GLU A 180 1.50 19.57 -8.70
N ILE A 181 1.35 20.18 -7.53
CA ILE A 181 1.52 21.63 -7.33
C ILE A 181 3.01 22.03 -7.21
N LEU A 182 3.90 21.04 -7.05
CA LEU A 182 5.33 21.26 -6.83
C LEU A 182 6.22 21.00 -8.07
N LEU A 183 5.63 20.74 -9.22
CA LEU A 183 6.30 20.58 -10.54
C LEU A 183 5.97 21.75 -11.48
#